data_bbaefc3d86e1488d970c9d4f1a3cca62
#
_entry.id   bbaefc3d86e1488d970c9d4f1a3cca62
#
_cell.length_a   1.000
_cell.length_b   1.000
_cell.length_c   1.000
_cell.angle_alpha   90.00
_cell.angle_beta   90.00
_cell.angle_gamma   90.00
#
_symmetry.space_group_name_H-M   'P 1'
#
loop_
_entity.id
_entity.type
_entity.pdbx_description
1 polymer ?
#
loop_
_entity_poly.entity_id
_entity_poly.type
_entity_poly.pdbx_seq_one_letter_code
_entity_poly.pdbx_strand_id
1 'polypeptide(L)'
;MASNFYIVHHELRAGTSSKWWKTAYAAMAPGGGWDEAIAANKEKGFFNHSANAVTVNGPIYCIWETKEGISIEEFQEFIDGPTGPGLGETSRSSVISISESKAKGVCPPSTLPRNFKN
;
A
#
# COMPACT_ATOMS: atom_id res chain seq x y z
N MET A 1 -0.99 19.63 -10.97
CA MET A 1 -0.46 18.33 -11.29
C MET A 1 -1.17 17.26 -10.47
N ALA A 2 -0.91 16.01 -10.73
CA ALA A 2 -1.75 14.96 -10.18
C ALA A 2 -1.00 14.13 -9.12
N SER A 3 -1.76 13.40 -8.31
CA SER A 3 -1.21 12.40 -7.41
C SER A 3 -0.43 11.33 -8.18
N ASN A 4 0.41 10.59 -7.48
CA ASN A 4 1.24 9.53 -8.06
C ASN A 4 0.69 8.16 -7.66
N PHE A 5 0.83 7.19 -8.55
CA PHE A 5 0.45 5.81 -8.29
C PHE A 5 1.67 4.91 -8.26
N TYR A 6 1.61 3.91 -7.39
CA TYR A 6 2.69 2.95 -7.21
C TYR A 6 2.14 1.55 -7.04
N ILE A 7 2.86 0.57 -7.60
CA ILE A 7 2.69 -0.82 -7.22
C ILE A 7 3.69 -1.09 -6.11
N VAL A 8 3.23 -1.65 -5.01
CA VAL A 8 4.11 -2.05 -3.92
C VAL A 8 4.13 -3.57 -3.86
N HIS A 9 5.32 -4.13 -3.98
CA HIS A 9 5.57 -5.56 -3.86
C HIS A 9 5.97 -5.86 -2.43
N HIS A 10 5.15 -6.64 -1.73
CA HIS A 10 5.45 -7.09 -0.38
C HIS A 10 5.82 -8.56 -0.38
N GLU A 11 6.99 -8.88 0.15
CA GLU A 11 7.40 -10.25 0.39
C GLU A 11 7.28 -10.53 1.88
N LEU A 12 6.57 -11.59 2.25
CA LEU A 12 6.53 -12.03 3.64
C LEU A 12 7.81 -12.78 3.95
N ARG A 13 8.41 -12.47 5.09
CA ARG A 13 9.61 -13.17 5.54
C ARG A 13 9.29 -14.63 5.82
N ALA A 14 10.22 -15.53 5.54
CA ALA A 14 10.03 -16.96 5.77
C ALA A 14 9.57 -17.23 7.20
N GLY A 15 8.51 -18.02 7.33
CA GLY A 15 7.96 -18.39 8.63
C GLY A 15 7.08 -17.35 9.31
N THR A 16 6.82 -16.19 8.67
CA THR A 16 6.05 -15.12 9.30
C THR A 16 4.64 -14.94 8.73
N SER A 17 4.26 -15.71 7.71
CA SER A 17 2.97 -15.50 7.04
C SER A 17 1.77 -15.65 8.00
N SER A 18 1.75 -16.68 8.85
CA SER A 18 0.67 -16.87 9.82
C SER A 18 0.53 -15.67 10.76
N LYS A 19 1.64 -15.15 11.26
CA LYS A 19 1.64 -13.99 12.14
C LYS A 19 1.14 -12.76 11.42
N TRP A 20 1.58 -12.57 10.18
CA TRP A 20 1.16 -11.42 9.39
C TRP A 20 -0.35 -11.43 9.14
N TRP A 21 -0.89 -12.57 8.68
CA TRP A 21 -2.31 -12.69 8.42
C TRP A 21 -3.15 -12.54 9.67
N LYS A 22 -2.70 -13.11 10.78
CA LYS A 22 -3.38 -12.97 12.07
C LYS A 22 -3.48 -11.51 12.50
N THR A 23 -2.39 -10.77 12.35
CA THR A 23 -2.35 -9.34 12.68
C THR A 23 -3.25 -8.54 11.74
N ALA A 24 -3.22 -8.84 10.44
CA ALA A 24 -4.04 -8.16 9.45
C ALA A 24 -5.53 -8.38 9.71
N TYR A 25 -5.94 -9.61 9.96
CA TYR A 25 -7.35 -9.92 10.27
C TYR A 25 -7.81 -9.27 11.57
N ALA A 26 -6.96 -9.23 12.59
CA ALA A 26 -7.28 -8.55 13.83
C ALA A 26 -7.49 -7.04 13.62
N ALA A 27 -6.67 -6.43 12.78
CA ALA A 27 -6.80 -5.01 12.46
C ALA A 27 -8.10 -4.72 11.69
N MET A 28 -8.50 -5.61 10.78
CA MET A 28 -9.72 -5.45 9.98
C MET A 28 -11.01 -5.81 10.73
N ALA A 29 -10.91 -6.52 11.84
CA ALA A 29 -12.07 -6.90 12.66
C ALA A 29 -12.70 -5.65 13.33
N PRO A 30 -13.99 -5.71 13.70
CA PRO A 30 -14.62 -4.61 14.43
C PRO A 30 -13.80 -4.22 15.67
N GLY A 31 -13.50 -2.92 15.81
CA GLY A 31 -12.68 -2.41 16.90
C GLY A 31 -11.18 -2.56 16.68
N GLY A 32 -10.76 -3.11 15.54
CA GLY A 32 -9.33 -3.31 15.25
C GLY A 32 -8.57 -2.06 14.79
N GLY A 33 -9.28 -0.98 14.50
CA GLY A 33 -8.65 0.29 14.12
C GLY A 33 -8.34 0.44 12.63
N TRP A 34 -8.87 -0.44 11.79
CA TRP A 34 -8.59 -0.42 10.35
C TRP A 34 -9.04 0.88 9.68
N ASP A 35 -10.28 1.30 9.93
CA ASP A 35 -10.83 2.51 9.32
C ASP A 35 -10.10 3.76 9.79
N GLU A 36 -9.75 3.81 11.05
CA GLU A 36 -8.97 4.92 11.63
C GLU A 36 -7.58 4.99 11.03
N ALA A 37 -6.94 3.84 10.80
CA ALA A 37 -5.62 3.78 10.18
C ALA A 37 -5.68 4.27 8.72
N ILE A 38 -6.70 3.86 7.97
CA ILE A 38 -6.93 4.34 6.60
C ILE A 38 -7.08 5.86 6.59
N ALA A 39 -7.91 6.39 7.46
CA ALA A 39 -8.15 7.83 7.55
C ALA A 39 -6.88 8.60 7.92
N ALA A 40 -6.11 8.10 8.88
CA ALA A 40 -4.86 8.73 9.30
C ALA A 40 -3.83 8.73 8.17
N ASN A 41 -3.71 7.63 7.44
CA ASN A 41 -2.79 7.55 6.32
C ASN A 41 -3.21 8.47 5.18
N LYS A 42 -4.51 8.56 4.91
CA LYS A 42 -5.04 9.46 3.88
C LYS A 42 -4.74 10.92 4.22
N GLU A 43 -4.85 11.31 5.48
CA GLU A 43 -4.48 12.65 5.92
C GLU A 43 -3.01 12.97 5.65
N LYS A 44 -2.15 11.98 5.80
CA LYS A 44 -0.72 12.14 5.51
C LYS A 44 -0.39 12.11 4.01
N GLY A 45 -1.36 11.77 3.18
CA GLY A 45 -1.17 11.73 1.73
C GLY A 45 -0.93 10.34 1.14
N PHE A 46 -1.32 9.28 1.85
CA PHE A 46 -1.13 7.90 1.39
C PHE A 46 -2.46 7.15 1.39
N PHE A 47 -2.80 6.54 0.26
CA PHE A 47 -4.04 5.76 0.16
C PHE A 47 -3.81 4.46 -0.61
N ASN A 48 -4.21 3.33 0.00
CA ASN A 48 -4.13 2.02 -0.63
C ASN A 48 -5.44 1.70 -1.36
N HIS A 49 -5.38 1.55 -2.67
CA HIS A 49 -6.54 1.20 -3.49
C HIS A 49 -6.87 -0.28 -3.48
N SER A 50 -5.87 -1.14 -3.40
CA SER A 50 -6.09 -2.59 -3.43
C SER A 50 -4.90 -3.35 -2.87
N ALA A 51 -5.20 -4.52 -2.30
CA ALA A 51 -4.18 -5.46 -1.85
C ALA A 51 -4.51 -6.83 -2.46
N ASN A 52 -3.55 -7.44 -3.14
CA ASN A 52 -3.74 -8.65 -3.91
C ASN A 52 -2.67 -9.66 -3.54
N ALA A 53 -3.02 -10.64 -2.73
CA ALA A 53 -2.12 -11.72 -2.34
C ALA A 53 -2.13 -12.82 -3.40
N VAL A 54 -0.95 -13.21 -3.86
CA VAL A 54 -0.83 -14.30 -4.82
C VAL A 54 -1.07 -15.64 -4.13
N THR A 55 -0.47 -15.82 -2.95
CA THR A 55 -0.72 -16.97 -2.07
C THR A 55 -0.71 -16.48 -0.62
N VAL A 56 -1.08 -17.35 0.33
CA VAL A 56 -1.02 -17.01 1.76
C VAL A 56 0.41 -16.72 2.24
N ASN A 57 1.41 -17.19 1.51
CA ASN A 57 2.80 -16.91 1.81
C ASN A 57 3.35 -15.72 1.02
N GLY A 58 2.49 -15.01 0.32
CA GLY A 58 2.87 -13.91 -0.55
C GLY A 58 3.30 -14.38 -1.94
N PRO A 59 3.83 -13.49 -2.77
CA PRO A 59 3.91 -12.05 -2.51
C PRO A 59 2.54 -11.38 -2.50
N ILE A 60 2.49 -10.17 -1.94
CA ILE A 60 1.29 -9.34 -1.93
C ILE A 60 1.59 -8.08 -2.73
N TYR A 61 0.72 -7.78 -3.68
CA TYR A 61 0.84 -6.57 -4.51
C TYR A 61 -0.25 -5.59 -4.15
N CYS A 62 0.15 -4.37 -3.82
CA CYS A 62 -0.78 -3.30 -3.49
C CYS A 62 -0.67 -2.17 -4.51
N ILE A 63 -1.79 -1.54 -4.81
CA ILE A 63 -1.81 -0.31 -5.61
C ILE A 63 -2.03 0.84 -4.64
N TRP A 64 -1.07 1.74 -4.58
CA TRP A 64 -1.11 2.90 -3.69
C TRP A 64 -1.13 4.19 -4.47
N GLU A 65 -1.73 5.20 -3.88
CA GLU A 65 -1.72 6.57 -4.37
C GLU A 65 -1.05 7.46 -3.33
N THR A 66 -0.19 8.37 -3.78
CA THR A 66 0.40 9.38 -2.91
C THR A 66 0.01 10.76 -3.38
N LYS A 67 -0.14 11.68 -2.43
CA LYS A 67 -0.38 13.07 -2.73
C LYS A 67 0.80 13.65 -3.51
N GLU A 68 0.52 14.61 -4.40
CA GLU A 68 1.56 15.31 -5.12
C GLU A 68 2.57 15.93 -4.16
N GLY A 69 3.84 15.86 -4.53
CA GLY A 69 4.93 16.41 -3.72
C GLY A 69 5.59 15.40 -2.78
N ILE A 70 4.98 14.24 -2.57
CA ILE A 70 5.60 13.17 -1.79
C ILE A 70 6.58 12.42 -2.69
N SER A 71 7.84 12.34 -2.26
CA SER A 71 8.86 11.64 -3.03
C SER A 71 8.70 10.13 -2.90
N ILE A 72 9.31 9.39 -3.84
CA ILE A 72 9.30 7.93 -3.77
C ILE A 72 10.03 7.43 -2.52
N GLU A 73 11.07 8.14 -2.10
CA GLU A 73 11.83 7.82 -0.88
C GLU A 73 10.97 7.99 0.37
N GLU A 74 10.21 9.07 0.45
CA GLU A 74 9.27 9.29 1.56
C GLU A 74 8.21 8.20 1.60
N PHE A 75 7.72 7.79 0.43
CA PHE A 75 6.73 6.73 0.35
C PHE A 75 7.32 5.38 0.78
N GLN A 76 8.55 5.06 0.35
CA GLN A 76 9.22 3.84 0.77
C GLN A 76 9.41 3.81 2.30
N GLU A 77 9.80 4.93 2.90
CA GLU A 77 9.91 5.03 4.35
C GLU A 77 8.57 4.80 5.06
N PHE A 78 7.49 5.34 4.50
CA PHE A 78 6.15 5.09 5.04
C PHE A 78 5.79 3.60 4.97
N ILE A 79 6.01 2.96 3.83
CA ILE A 79 5.70 1.53 3.64
C ILE A 79 6.48 0.66 4.63
N ASP A 80 7.73 0.97 4.86
CA ASP A 80 8.61 0.21 5.76
C ASP A 80 8.42 0.61 7.23
N GLY A 81 7.73 1.69 7.49
CA GLY A 81 7.57 2.23 8.84
C GLY A 81 6.49 1.55 9.67
N PRO A 82 6.35 1.96 10.93
CA PRO A 82 5.43 1.32 11.88
C PRO A 82 3.95 1.52 11.54
N THR A 83 3.62 2.52 10.75
CA THR A 83 2.23 2.78 10.32
C THR A 83 1.95 2.25 8.92
N GLY A 84 2.94 1.67 8.27
CA GLY A 84 2.79 1.07 6.95
C GLY A 84 2.24 -0.35 7.01
N PRO A 85 1.86 -0.90 5.85
CA PRO A 85 1.23 -2.22 5.78
C PRO A 85 2.19 -3.38 6.01
N GLY A 86 3.49 -3.13 6.04
CA GLY A 86 4.50 -4.16 6.23
C GLY A 86 4.50 -4.78 7.62
N LEU A 87 3.81 -4.15 8.58
CA LEU A 87 3.75 -4.63 9.95
C LEU A 87 5.15 -4.88 10.53
N GLY A 88 6.06 -3.95 10.29
CA GLY A 88 7.40 -4.00 10.82
C GLY A 88 8.24 -5.13 10.25
N GLU A 89 8.61 -6.08 11.09
CA GLU A 89 9.58 -7.11 10.74
C GLU A 89 9.03 -8.28 9.91
N THR A 90 7.73 -8.32 9.65
CA THR A 90 7.10 -9.48 9.01
C THR A 90 7.17 -9.46 7.49
N SER A 91 7.51 -8.33 6.88
CA SER A 91 7.57 -8.24 5.42
C SER A 91 8.74 -7.41 4.93
N ARG A 92 9.03 -7.57 3.65
CA ARG A 92 9.91 -6.70 2.88
C ARG A 92 9.09 -6.10 1.75
N SER A 93 9.31 -4.83 1.48
CA SER A 93 8.53 -4.13 0.48
C SER A 93 9.41 -3.40 -0.53
N SER A 94 8.98 -3.42 -1.78
CA SER A 94 9.60 -2.65 -2.86
C SER A 94 8.54 -1.81 -3.53
N VAL A 95 8.83 -0.53 -3.73
CA VAL A 95 7.93 0.40 -4.37
C VAL A 95 8.31 0.56 -5.84
N ILE A 96 7.34 0.40 -6.72
CA ILE A 96 7.53 0.56 -8.15
C ILE A 96 6.56 1.63 -8.65
N SER A 97 7.10 2.67 -9.27
CA SER A 97 6.31 3.75 -9.85
C SER A 97 5.53 3.26 -11.06
N ILE A 98 4.27 3.67 -11.16
CA ILE A 98 3.45 3.39 -12.33
C ILE A 98 3.42 4.67 -13.19
N SER A 99 3.83 4.55 -14.45
CA SER A 99 3.72 5.64 -15.40
C SER A 99 2.37 5.58 -16.09
N GLU A 100 1.56 6.61 -15.91
CA GLU A 100 0.26 6.72 -16.58
C GLU A 100 0.40 6.69 -18.10
N SER A 101 1.42 7.34 -18.64
CA SER A 101 1.62 7.40 -20.07
C SER A 101 1.94 6.05 -20.69
N LYS A 102 2.57 5.17 -19.94
CA LYS A 102 2.95 3.82 -20.41
C LYS A 102 1.90 2.76 -20.07
N ALA A 103 1.07 3.02 -19.06
CA ALA A 103 0.07 2.06 -18.57
C ALA A 103 -1.33 2.31 -19.12
N LYS A 104 -1.49 3.13 -20.10
CA LYS A 104 -2.78 3.56 -20.65
C LYS A 104 -3.73 2.40 -20.90
N GLY A 105 -4.90 2.46 -20.27
CA GLY A 105 -6.00 1.52 -20.50
C GLY A 105 -5.76 0.10 -20.09
N VAL A 106 -4.61 -0.22 -19.53
CA VAL A 106 -4.25 -1.60 -19.20
C VAL A 106 -4.42 -1.88 -17.71
N CYS A 107 -4.14 -0.90 -16.89
CA CYS A 107 -4.18 -1.06 -15.44
C CYS A 107 -4.39 0.29 -14.78
N PRO A 108 -4.63 0.34 -13.46
CA PRO A 108 -4.56 1.62 -12.75
C PRO A 108 -3.28 2.35 -13.11
N PRO A 109 -3.27 3.68 -13.14
CA PRO A 109 -4.25 4.58 -12.58
C PRO A 109 -5.39 4.99 -13.51
N SER A 110 -5.42 4.54 -14.77
CA SER A 110 -6.42 5.01 -15.72
C SER A 110 -7.87 4.67 -15.34
N THR A 111 -8.08 3.61 -14.55
CA THR A 111 -9.40 3.14 -14.14
C THR A 111 -9.76 3.44 -12.69
N LEU A 112 -8.81 3.89 -11.88
CA LEU A 112 -9.04 4.18 -10.47
C LEU A 112 -9.32 5.66 -10.24
N PRO A 113 -10.31 6.00 -9.40
CA PRO A 113 -10.54 7.39 -9.05
C PRO A 113 -9.40 7.92 -8.17
N ARG A 114 -9.01 9.17 -8.41
CA ARG A 114 -7.98 9.79 -7.58
C ARG A 114 -8.57 10.26 -6.26
N ASN A 115 -7.89 9.96 -5.17
CA ASN A 115 -8.25 10.44 -3.84
C ASN A 115 -7.57 11.76 -3.50
N PHE A 116 -6.46 12.07 -4.16
CA PHE A 116 -5.73 13.31 -3.94
C PHE A 116 -5.83 14.19 -5.19
N LYS A 117 -6.50 15.31 -5.04
CA LYS A 117 -6.65 16.29 -6.11
C LYS A 117 -5.76 17.50 -5.83
N ASN A 118 -5.28 18.08 -6.88
CA ASN A 118 -4.48 19.32 -6.78
C ASN A 118 -5.34 20.52 -6.43
#